data_c5032163eab36fdada1b8556135e4139
#
_entry.id   c5032163eab36fdada1b8556135e4139
#
_cell.length_a   1.000
_cell.length_b   1.000
_cell.length_c   1.000
_cell.angle_alpha   90.00
_cell.angle_beta   90.00
_cell.angle_gamma   90.00
#
_symmetry.space_group_name_H-M   'P 1'
#
loop_
_entity.id
_entity.type
_entity.pdbx_description
1 polymer ?
#
loop_
_entity_poly.entity_id
_entity_poly.type
_entity_poly.pdbx_seq_one_letter_code
_entity_poly.pdbx_strand_id
1 'polypeptide(L)'
;CSMAKAPSLRRCSVPVMSSGADTTLWVRAFCDELARAGVREVVVAPGSRSTPLVMAFDAHQHFNVRVHLDERSAAFFALGVGKASGVPAVLVTTSGTATASAFPAVIEAAQSEAPLLVLTADRPHHLRDSDANQAIDQLRLFGPYAKDFFEVAPPLVEDAALRHLRSLAARTVASAKGAPAGAVHVNFPLDKPLEPIEGHGDFMAKHPSAGAGRERSIAVPGGVSKKRSILSRKGPEIRAW
;
A
#
# COMPACT_ATOMS: atom_id res chain seq x y z
N CYS A 1 -60.59 -6.25 12.91
CA CYS A 1 -59.45 -5.30 13.01
C CYS A 1 -58.17 -6.07 13.12
N SER A 2 -57.43 -6.18 12.02
CA SER A 2 -56.13 -6.85 11.95
C SER A 2 -55.05 -5.80 12.22
N MET A 3 -54.31 -5.94 13.32
CA MET A 3 -53.14 -5.11 13.63
C MET A 3 -51.97 -5.56 12.76
N ALA A 4 -51.60 -4.76 11.82
CA ALA A 4 -50.36 -4.94 11.02
C ALA A 4 -49.15 -4.75 11.94
N LYS A 5 -48.26 -5.76 11.99
CA LYS A 5 -46.97 -5.72 12.67
C LYS A 5 -46.08 -4.67 12.01
N ALA A 6 -45.64 -3.69 12.79
CA ALA A 6 -44.64 -2.71 12.33
C ALA A 6 -43.32 -3.38 11.90
N PRO A 7 -42.66 -2.93 10.83
CA PRO A 7 -41.40 -3.48 10.43
C PRO A 7 -40.31 -3.19 11.47
N SER A 8 -39.59 -4.23 11.87
CA SER A 8 -38.44 -4.10 12.77
C SER A 8 -37.37 -3.20 12.16
N LEU A 9 -37.12 -2.06 12.77
CA LEU A 9 -35.99 -1.20 12.44
C LEU A 9 -34.72 -2.01 12.61
N ARG A 10 -34.02 -2.28 11.50
CA ARG A 10 -32.67 -2.82 11.55
C ARG A 10 -31.84 -1.82 12.35
N ARG A 11 -31.24 -2.28 13.45
CA ARG A 11 -30.26 -1.49 14.20
C ARG A 11 -29.17 -1.12 13.25
N CYS A 12 -28.97 0.17 13.00
CA CYS A 12 -27.79 0.70 12.36
C CYS A 12 -26.63 0.36 13.30
N SER A 13 -25.82 -0.64 12.94
CA SER A 13 -24.62 -0.97 13.69
C SER A 13 -23.65 0.21 13.53
N VAL A 14 -23.35 0.89 14.61
CA VAL A 14 -22.25 1.85 14.67
C VAL A 14 -21.00 1.09 14.20
N PRO A 15 -20.21 1.64 13.27
CA PRO A 15 -18.99 0.98 12.85
C PRO A 15 -18.12 0.74 14.09
N VAL A 16 -17.85 -0.53 14.39
CA VAL A 16 -16.92 -0.92 15.44
C VAL A 16 -15.55 -0.40 15.01
N MET A 17 -14.91 0.41 15.85
CA MET A 17 -13.54 0.85 15.62
C MET A 17 -12.67 -0.38 15.41
N SER A 18 -11.87 -0.39 14.32
CA SER A 18 -11.02 -1.52 13.98
C SER A 18 -10.05 -1.82 15.13
N SER A 19 -9.94 -3.08 15.51
CA SER A 19 -8.95 -3.49 16.49
C SER A 19 -7.53 -3.35 15.90
N GLY A 20 -6.50 -3.18 16.73
CA GLY A 20 -5.11 -3.19 16.25
C GLY A 20 -4.74 -4.49 15.53
N ALA A 21 -5.45 -5.56 15.87
CA ALA A 21 -5.38 -6.83 15.19
C ALA A 21 -5.89 -6.77 13.75
N ASP A 22 -7.02 -6.11 13.54
CA ASP A 22 -7.60 -5.92 12.20
C ASP A 22 -6.69 -5.05 11.35
N THR A 23 -6.12 -3.99 11.93
CA THR A 23 -5.14 -3.13 11.25
C THR A 23 -3.91 -3.93 10.81
N THR A 24 -3.36 -4.77 11.71
CA THR A 24 -2.20 -5.61 11.39
C THR A 24 -2.48 -6.55 10.22
N LEU A 25 -3.62 -7.23 10.23
CA LEU A 25 -4.00 -8.14 9.16
C LEU A 25 -4.26 -7.41 7.84
N TRP A 26 -4.95 -6.27 7.92
CA TRP A 26 -5.27 -5.43 6.77
C TRP A 26 -4.02 -5.01 6.01
N VAL A 27 -3.03 -4.46 6.74
CA VAL A 27 -1.76 -4.02 6.13
C VAL A 27 -0.95 -5.19 5.59
N ARG A 28 -0.90 -6.32 6.34
CA ARG A 28 -0.21 -7.54 5.88
C ARG A 28 -0.80 -8.08 4.58
N ALA A 29 -2.13 -8.09 4.45
CA ALA A 29 -2.79 -8.53 3.21
C ALA A 29 -2.44 -7.63 2.01
N PHE A 30 -2.31 -6.31 2.23
CA PHE A 30 -1.87 -5.38 1.20
C PHE A 30 -0.41 -5.64 0.80
N CYS A 31 0.49 -5.74 1.77
CA CYS A 31 1.92 -6.01 1.53
C CYS A 31 2.14 -7.35 0.80
N ASP A 32 1.46 -8.41 1.23
CA ASP A 32 1.54 -9.73 0.57
C ASP A 32 1.16 -9.66 -0.91
N GLU A 33 0.14 -8.87 -1.26
CA GLU A 33 -0.24 -8.70 -2.66
C GLU A 33 0.78 -7.87 -3.46
N LEU A 34 1.41 -6.87 -2.86
CA LEU A 34 2.53 -6.16 -3.50
C LEU A 34 3.70 -7.11 -3.78
N ALA A 35 4.02 -8.01 -2.83
CA ALA A 35 5.05 -9.02 -3.02
C ALA A 35 4.72 -9.95 -4.19
N ARG A 36 3.46 -10.41 -4.30
CA ARG A 36 2.95 -11.24 -5.41
C ARG A 36 2.99 -10.51 -6.75
N ALA A 37 2.80 -9.19 -6.74
CA ALA A 37 2.92 -8.34 -7.92
C ALA A 37 4.37 -8.04 -8.34
N GLY A 38 5.36 -8.55 -7.58
CA GLY A 38 6.78 -8.48 -7.91
C GLY A 38 7.55 -7.30 -7.30
N VAL A 39 6.91 -6.53 -6.41
CA VAL A 39 7.61 -5.47 -5.65
C VAL A 39 8.60 -6.09 -4.68
N ARG A 40 9.81 -5.53 -4.59
CA ARG A 40 10.90 -6.03 -3.75
C ARG A 40 11.46 -4.97 -2.81
N GLU A 41 11.66 -3.77 -3.29
CA GLU A 41 12.37 -2.72 -2.57
C GLU A 41 11.38 -1.80 -1.87
N VAL A 42 11.59 -1.60 -0.58
CA VAL A 42 10.79 -0.72 0.28
C VAL A 42 11.71 0.27 0.97
N VAL A 43 11.45 1.54 0.79
CA VAL A 43 12.18 2.64 1.39
C VAL A 43 11.29 3.30 2.42
N VAL A 44 11.75 3.38 3.64
CA VAL A 44 10.97 3.89 4.78
C VAL A 44 11.58 5.17 5.31
N ALA A 45 10.79 6.23 5.37
CA ALA A 45 11.07 7.36 6.24
C ALA A 45 10.27 7.17 7.56
N PRO A 46 10.95 6.97 8.71
CA PRO A 46 10.29 6.51 9.93
C PRO A 46 9.33 7.54 10.54
N GLY A 47 8.21 7.07 11.10
CA GLY A 47 7.29 7.89 11.87
C GLY A 47 6.19 7.04 12.50
N SER A 48 5.64 7.48 13.64
CA SER A 48 4.67 6.71 14.42
C SER A 48 3.45 6.26 13.63
N ARG A 49 2.88 7.13 12.79
CA ARG A 49 1.64 6.80 12.07
C ARG A 49 1.85 5.70 11.03
N SER A 50 3.04 5.58 10.48
CA SER A 50 3.38 4.54 9.51
C SER A 50 3.79 3.20 10.13
N THR A 51 3.82 3.09 11.47
CA THR A 51 4.24 1.85 12.17
C THR A 51 3.57 0.59 11.62
N PRO A 52 2.22 0.53 11.40
CA PRO A 52 1.61 -0.69 10.88
C PRO A 52 2.17 -1.11 9.52
N LEU A 53 2.39 -0.15 8.61
CA LEU A 53 2.96 -0.40 7.28
C LEU A 53 4.40 -0.88 7.40
N VAL A 54 5.23 -0.17 8.15
CA VAL A 54 6.66 -0.48 8.31
C VAL A 54 6.85 -1.88 8.89
N MET A 55 6.13 -2.21 9.97
CA MET A 55 6.22 -3.51 10.61
C MET A 55 5.71 -4.65 9.72
N ALA A 56 4.70 -4.38 8.89
CA ALA A 56 4.21 -5.38 7.93
C ALA A 56 5.23 -5.67 6.82
N PHE A 57 5.93 -4.65 6.33
CA PHE A 57 7.00 -4.83 5.34
C PHE A 57 8.22 -5.52 5.94
N ASP A 58 8.65 -5.11 7.13
CA ASP A 58 9.83 -5.66 7.81
C ASP A 58 9.65 -7.14 8.16
N ALA A 59 8.46 -7.52 8.62
CA ALA A 59 8.14 -8.91 8.94
C ALA A 59 8.01 -9.83 7.71
N HIS A 60 7.94 -9.28 6.50
CA HIS A 60 7.71 -10.04 5.28
C HIS A 60 9.02 -10.33 4.54
N GLN A 61 9.49 -11.59 4.56
CA GLN A 61 10.79 -12.04 4.02
C GLN A 61 11.06 -11.70 2.53
N HIS A 62 10.02 -11.30 1.79
CA HIS A 62 10.13 -10.98 0.37
C HIS A 62 10.69 -9.60 0.11
N PHE A 63 10.59 -8.66 1.06
CA PHE A 63 10.99 -7.29 0.88
C PHE A 63 12.39 -6.99 1.42
N ASN A 64 13.09 -6.13 0.70
CA ASN A 64 14.30 -5.48 1.18
C ASN A 64 13.92 -4.10 1.72
N VAL A 65 13.85 -3.97 3.04
CA VAL A 65 13.47 -2.71 3.69
C VAL A 65 14.72 -1.88 3.98
N ARG A 66 14.71 -0.61 3.52
CA ARG A 66 15.77 0.37 3.74
C ARG A 66 15.23 1.59 4.46
N VAL A 67 15.90 2.01 5.50
CA VAL A 67 15.50 3.18 6.30
C VAL A 67 16.33 4.39 5.89
N HIS A 68 15.64 5.49 5.62
CA HIS A 68 16.22 6.80 5.34
C HIS A 68 15.60 7.83 6.30
N LEU A 69 16.42 8.70 6.88
CA LEU A 69 15.95 9.69 7.84
C LEU A 69 15.25 10.89 7.20
N ASP A 70 15.63 11.24 5.97
CA ASP A 70 15.06 12.35 5.21
C ASP A 70 14.11 11.82 4.12
N GLU A 71 12.87 12.28 4.15
CA GLU A 71 11.80 11.78 3.26
C GLU A 71 12.06 12.10 1.79
N ARG A 72 12.65 13.26 1.50
CA ARG A 72 13.00 13.65 0.14
C ARG A 72 14.07 12.72 -0.42
N SER A 73 15.11 12.45 0.35
CA SER A 73 16.17 11.50 -0.03
C SER A 73 15.63 10.09 -0.20
N ALA A 74 14.74 9.65 0.70
CA ALA A 74 14.04 8.38 0.61
C ALA A 74 13.25 8.26 -0.70
N ALA A 75 12.52 9.32 -1.06
CA ALA A 75 11.69 9.36 -2.27
C ALA A 75 12.54 9.28 -3.54
N PHE A 76 13.65 10.03 -3.63
CA PHE A 76 14.57 9.94 -4.77
C PHE A 76 15.32 8.61 -4.84
N PHE A 77 15.63 8.00 -3.70
CA PHE A 77 16.21 6.67 -3.70
C PHE A 77 15.22 5.64 -4.28
N ALA A 78 13.97 5.66 -3.81
CA ALA A 78 12.92 4.78 -4.32
C ALA A 78 12.65 4.99 -5.82
N LEU A 79 12.62 6.25 -6.27
CA LEU A 79 12.54 6.61 -7.68
C LEU A 79 13.70 6.03 -8.49
N GLY A 80 14.94 6.16 -8.01
CA GLY A 80 16.13 5.62 -8.66
C GLY A 80 16.07 4.12 -8.85
N VAL A 81 15.57 3.40 -7.84
CA VAL A 81 15.32 1.95 -7.92
C VAL A 81 14.27 1.62 -8.99
N GLY A 82 13.15 2.33 -9.00
CA GLY A 82 12.09 2.14 -10.00
C GLY A 82 12.59 2.40 -11.42
N LYS A 83 13.35 3.48 -11.59
CA LYS A 83 13.94 3.86 -12.88
C LYS A 83 14.95 2.82 -13.40
N ALA A 84 15.77 2.27 -12.51
CA ALA A 84 16.79 1.29 -12.88
C ALA A 84 16.23 -0.12 -13.15
N SER A 85 15.18 -0.52 -12.41
CA SER A 85 14.64 -1.89 -12.47
C SER A 85 13.41 -2.05 -13.36
N GLY A 86 12.69 -0.97 -13.65
CA GLY A 86 11.36 -1.02 -14.27
C GLY A 86 10.26 -1.59 -13.36
N VAL A 87 10.60 -1.86 -12.08
CA VAL A 87 9.66 -2.32 -11.06
C VAL A 87 9.54 -1.24 -9.99
N PRO A 88 8.34 -0.80 -9.60
CA PRO A 88 8.22 0.26 -8.62
C PRO A 88 8.82 -0.17 -7.28
N ALA A 89 9.65 0.71 -6.70
CA ALA A 89 9.93 0.63 -5.28
C ALA A 89 8.80 1.30 -4.49
N VAL A 90 8.60 0.85 -3.27
CA VAL A 90 7.67 1.46 -2.33
C VAL A 90 8.41 2.51 -1.51
N LEU A 91 7.88 3.72 -1.45
CA LEU A 91 8.21 4.70 -0.43
C LEU A 91 7.13 4.67 0.64
N VAL A 92 7.51 4.55 1.92
CA VAL A 92 6.60 4.66 3.07
C VAL A 92 6.94 5.93 3.84
N THR A 93 5.95 6.81 4.03
CA THR A 93 6.08 8.00 4.87
C THR A 93 5.02 8.03 5.96
N THR A 94 5.32 8.75 7.03
CA THR A 94 4.31 9.12 8.03
C THR A 94 3.41 10.25 7.51
N SER A 95 2.48 10.74 8.32
CA SER A 95 1.55 11.80 7.94
C SER A 95 2.17 13.20 7.99
N GLY A 96 1.47 14.16 7.42
CA GLY A 96 1.83 15.57 7.45
C GLY A 96 2.85 15.94 6.38
N THR A 97 3.75 16.85 6.69
CA THR A 97 4.76 17.37 5.76
C THR A 97 5.74 16.31 5.24
N ALA A 98 5.87 15.19 5.94
CA ALA A 98 6.61 14.02 5.46
C ALA A 98 6.13 13.57 4.07
N THR A 99 4.80 13.51 3.89
CA THR A 99 4.19 13.22 2.58
C THR A 99 4.56 14.27 1.54
N ALA A 100 4.48 15.55 1.88
CA ALA A 100 4.80 16.65 0.97
C ALA A 100 6.27 16.63 0.52
N SER A 101 7.19 16.17 1.37
CA SER A 101 8.61 16.06 1.06
C SER A 101 8.93 15.08 -0.08
N ALA A 102 8.02 14.16 -0.39
CA ALA A 102 8.14 13.25 -1.54
C ALA A 102 7.79 13.91 -2.89
N PHE A 103 7.17 15.10 -2.88
CA PHE A 103 6.64 15.73 -4.09
C PHE A 103 7.67 15.92 -5.21
N PRO A 104 8.92 16.39 -4.95
CA PRO A 104 9.92 16.52 -6.01
C PRO A 104 10.20 15.21 -6.74
N ALA A 105 10.27 14.09 -6.02
CA ALA A 105 10.50 12.79 -6.63
C ALA A 105 9.27 12.28 -7.41
N VAL A 106 8.06 12.63 -6.98
CA VAL A 106 6.82 12.30 -7.71
C VAL A 106 6.75 13.07 -9.03
N ILE A 107 7.16 14.36 -9.04
CA ILE A 107 7.27 15.15 -10.27
C ILE A 107 8.28 14.49 -11.22
N GLU A 108 9.45 14.14 -10.73
CA GLU A 108 10.50 13.49 -11.53
C GLU A 108 10.05 12.12 -12.04
N ALA A 109 9.29 11.34 -11.24
CA ALA A 109 8.69 10.07 -11.68
C ALA A 109 7.75 10.27 -12.87
N ALA A 110 6.92 11.31 -12.83
CA ALA A 110 6.01 11.65 -13.91
C ALA A 110 6.77 12.09 -15.18
N GLN A 111 7.80 12.93 -15.04
CA GLN A 111 8.57 13.45 -16.17
C GLN A 111 9.47 12.40 -16.83
N SER A 112 9.99 11.46 -16.03
CA SER A 112 10.90 10.42 -16.53
C SER A 112 10.20 9.08 -16.78
N GLU A 113 8.88 9.03 -16.67
CA GLU A 113 8.06 7.81 -16.84
C GLU A 113 8.60 6.65 -15.99
N ALA A 114 8.98 6.94 -14.75
CA ALA A 114 9.56 5.95 -13.83
C ALA A 114 8.51 5.45 -12.83
N PRO A 115 8.38 4.13 -12.62
CA PRO A 115 7.39 3.59 -11.71
C PRO A 115 7.79 3.82 -10.25
N LEU A 116 6.84 4.34 -9.44
CA LEU A 116 7.02 4.60 -8.01
C LEU A 116 5.70 4.35 -7.27
N LEU A 117 5.75 3.71 -6.10
CA LEU A 117 4.62 3.60 -5.18
C LEU A 117 4.88 4.46 -3.95
N VAL A 118 4.01 5.43 -3.69
CA VAL A 118 4.09 6.29 -2.51
C VAL A 118 2.95 5.91 -1.56
N LEU A 119 3.29 5.21 -0.48
CA LEU A 119 2.36 4.82 0.58
C LEU A 119 2.50 5.79 1.74
N THR A 120 1.46 6.56 1.99
CA THR A 120 1.45 7.57 3.04
C THR A 120 0.51 7.17 4.15
N ALA A 121 1.01 7.15 5.38
CA ALA A 121 0.13 7.04 6.52
C ALA A 121 -0.55 8.39 6.78
N ASP A 122 -1.82 8.37 7.17
CA ASP A 122 -2.61 9.55 7.43
C ASP A 122 -3.38 9.44 8.74
N ARG A 123 -3.88 10.57 9.21
CA ARG A 123 -4.85 10.60 10.31
C ARG A 123 -6.17 9.96 9.87
N PRO A 124 -6.85 9.23 10.76
CA PRO A 124 -8.19 8.73 10.47
C PRO A 124 -9.17 9.90 10.25
N HIS A 125 -10.25 9.64 9.55
CA HIS A 125 -11.20 10.68 9.12
C HIS A 125 -11.70 11.60 10.24
N HIS A 126 -11.93 11.05 11.44
CA HIS A 126 -12.41 11.83 12.59
C HIS A 126 -11.37 12.77 13.22
N LEU A 127 -10.11 12.65 12.81
CA LEU A 127 -9.01 13.54 13.25
C LEU A 127 -8.57 14.53 12.16
N ARG A 128 -9.22 14.51 10.99
CA ARG A 128 -8.98 15.52 9.96
C ARG A 128 -9.74 16.79 10.29
N ASP A 129 -9.20 17.94 9.95
CA ASP A 129 -9.80 19.26 10.18
C ASP A 129 -10.18 19.52 11.66
N SER A 130 -9.51 18.83 12.58
CA SER A 130 -9.76 18.90 14.03
C SER A 130 -8.53 19.37 14.82
N ASP A 131 -7.63 20.10 14.18
CA ASP A 131 -6.38 20.62 14.77
C ASP A 131 -5.45 19.51 15.31
N ALA A 132 -5.54 18.33 14.74
CA ALA A 132 -4.68 17.22 15.11
C ALA A 132 -3.23 17.47 14.68
N ASN A 133 -2.28 17.19 15.58
CA ASN A 133 -0.85 17.35 15.32
C ASN A 133 -0.43 16.57 14.05
N GLN A 134 0.44 17.20 13.25
CA GLN A 134 1.05 16.58 12.06
C GLN A 134 -0.01 16.05 11.08
N ALA A 135 -1.07 16.80 10.89
CA ALA A 135 -2.14 16.55 9.93
C ALA A 135 -2.13 17.66 8.86
N ILE A 136 -2.24 17.25 7.61
CA ILE A 136 -2.49 18.12 6.46
C ILE A 136 -3.51 17.42 5.57
N ASP A 137 -4.07 18.12 4.60
CA ASP A 137 -4.84 17.45 3.55
C ASP A 137 -3.89 16.66 2.62
N GLN A 138 -3.92 15.33 2.74
CA GLN A 138 -3.12 14.41 1.92
C GLN A 138 -3.89 13.90 0.70
N LEU A 139 -5.19 14.23 0.59
CA LEU A 139 -6.01 13.76 -0.51
C LEU A 139 -5.54 14.38 -1.82
N ARG A 140 -5.09 13.52 -2.73
CA ARG A 140 -4.56 13.97 -4.03
C ARG A 140 -3.45 15.03 -3.95
N LEU A 141 -2.66 15.02 -2.88
CA LEU A 141 -1.63 16.03 -2.59
C LEU A 141 -0.67 16.24 -3.77
N PHE A 142 -0.36 15.18 -4.53
CA PHE A 142 0.55 15.27 -5.67
C PHE A 142 -0.11 15.73 -6.98
N GLY A 143 -1.41 16.03 -6.96
CA GLY A 143 -2.14 16.59 -8.09
C GLY A 143 -1.96 15.76 -9.37
N PRO A 144 -1.68 16.41 -10.51
CA PRO A 144 -1.55 15.73 -11.80
C PRO A 144 -0.25 14.92 -11.95
N TYR A 145 0.70 15.05 -11.02
CA TYR A 145 1.97 14.34 -11.08
C TYR A 145 1.89 12.92 -10.54
N ALA A 146 0.88 12.60 -9.71
CA ALA A 146 0.56 11.22 -9.40
C ALA A 146 -0.37 10.68 -10.48
N LYS A 147 0.04 9.59 -11.11
CA LYS A 147 -0.74 8.93 -12.18
C LYS A 147 -2.10 8.44 -11.68
N ASP A 148 -2.12 7.90 -10.45
CA ASP A 148 -3.33 7.52 -9.75
C ASP A 148 -3.22 7.86 -8.26
N PHE A 149 -4.38 8.06 -7.64
CA PHE A 149 -4.54 8.23 -6.21
C PHE A 149 -5.59 7.26 -5.67
N PHE A 150 -5.26 6.59 -4.58
CA PHE A 150 -6.17 5.72 -3.85
C PHE A 150 -6.15 6.05 -2.37
N GLU A 151 -7.31 6.27 -1.79
CA GLU A 151 -7.48 6.27 -0.35
C GLU A 151 -7.95 4.90 0.08
N VAL A 152 -7.21 4.27 0.99
CA VAL A 152 -7.55 2.95 1.52
C VAL A 152 -8.66 3.11 2.55
N ALA A 153 -9.69 2.27 2.48
CA ALA A 153 -10.74 2.25 3.49
C ALA A 153 -10.16 1.89 4.88
N PRO A 154 -10.79 2.34 5.97
CA PRO A 154 -10.43 1.86 7.30
C PRO A 154 -10.40 0.33 7.37
N PRO A 155 -9.53 -0.26 8.21
CA PRO A 155 -9.39 -1.70 8.31
C PRO A 155 -10.73 -2.38 8.61
N LEU A 156 -11.13 -3.28 7.71
CA LEU A 156 -12.32 -4.10 7.84
C LEU A 156 -11.97 -5.54 7.45
N VAL A 157 -12.00 -6.43 8.43
CA VAL A 157 -11.58 -7.80 8.24
C VAL A 157 -12.78 -8.67 7.87
N GLU A 158 -13.23 -8.50 6.64
CA GLU A 158 -14.24 -9.30 5.98
C GLU A 158 -13.72 -9.77 4.63
N ASP A 159 -14.17 -10.93 4.17
CA ASP A 159 -13.70 -11.53 2.92
C ASP A 159 -13.84 -10.60 1.69
N ALA A 160 -14.94 -9.88 1.60
CA ALA A 160 -15.17 -8.95 0.49
C ALA A 160 -14.21 -7.75 0.55
N ALA A 161 -13.99 -7.20 1.74
CA ALA A 161 -13.11 -6.06 1.98
C ALA A 161 -11.64 -6.45 1.74
N LEU A 162 -11.22 -7.62 2.22
CA LEU A 162 -9.85 -8.14 1.98
C LEU A 162 -9.61 -8.43 0.48
N ARG A 163 -10.58 -9.00 -0.23
CA ARG A 163 -10.47 -9.17 -1.69
C ARG A 163 -10.37 -7.84 -2.43
N HIS A 164 -11.13 -6.84 -2.00
CA HIS A 164 -11.04 -5.48 -2.55
C HIS A 164 -9.65 -4.89 -2.31
N LEU A 165 -9.13 -4.97 -1.08
CA LEU A 165 -7.81 -4.47 -0.71
C LEU A 165 -6.70 -5.10 -1.54
N ARG A 166 -6.71 -6.42 -1.71
CA ARG A 166 -5.76 -7.14 -2.57
C ARG A 166 -5.87 -6.69 -4.02
N SER A 167 -7.09 -6.54 -4.53
CA SER A 167 -7.30 -6.02 -5.88
C SER A 167 -6.76 -4.60 -6.03
N LEU A 168 -6.91 -3.76 -5.01
CA LEU A 168 -6.35 -2.42 -4.95
C LEU A 168 -4.83 -2.46 -5.03
N ALA A 169 -4.18 -3.27 -4.19
CA ALA A 169 -2.71 -3.43 -4.20
C ALA A 169 -2.19 -3.87 -5.57
N ALA A 170 -2.80 -4.87 -6.19
CA ALA A 170 -2.42 -5.31 -7.54
C ALA A 170 -2.61 -4.20 -8.59
N ARG A 171 -3.69 -3.42 -8.49
CA ARG A 171 -3.95 -2.28 -9.39
C ARG A 171 -2.92 -1.17 -9.23
N THR A 172 -2.47 -0.86 -8.02
CA THR A 172 -1.46 0.18 -7.81
C THR A 172 -0.15 -0.17 -8.53
N VAL A 173 0.28 -1.43 -8.47
CA VAL A 173 1.47 -1.90 -9.18
C VAL A 173 1.26 -1.89 -10.69
N ALA A 174 0.11 -2.36 -11.15
CA ALA A 174 -0.22 -2.38 -12.58
C ALA A 174 -0.29 -0.95 -13.14
N SER A 175 -0.88 -0.02 -12.41
CA SER A 175 -0.92 1.39 -12.79
C SER A 175 0.47 2.01 -12.81
N ALA A 176 1.28 1.83 -11.78
CA ALA A 176 2.63 2.40 -11.72
C ALA A 176 3.51 1.93 -12.89
N LYS A 177 3.37 0.67 -13.31
CA LYS A 177 4.14 0.05 -14.41
C LYS A 177 3.54 0.27 -15.79
N GLY A 178 2.25 0.56 -15.88
CA GLY A 178 1.55 0.75 -17.16
C GLY A 178 2.11 1.95 -17.94
N ALA A 179 2.12 1.87 -19.27
CA ALA A 179 2.63 2.95 -20.11
C ALA A 179 1.64 4.13 -20.20
N PRO A 180 2.11 5.37 -20.00
CA PRO A 180 3.40 5.75 -19.46
C PRO A 180 3.51 5.33 -17.99
N ALA A 181 4.70 4.87 -17.54
CA ALA A 181 4.91 4.53 -16.14
C ALA A 181 4.95 5.81 -15.28
N GLY A 182 4.71 5.68 -13.97
CA GLY A 182 4.67 6.87 -13.12
C GLY A 182 4.41 6.56 -11.64
N ALA A 183 4.33 7.62 -10.85
CA ALA A 183 4.03 7.51 -9.43
C ALA A 183 2.55 7.21 -9.17
N VAL A 184 2.27 6.33 -8.24
CA VAL A 184 0.93 6.06 -7.69
C VAL A 184 0.93 6.36 -6.21
N HIS A 185 0.00 7.18 -5.77
CA HIS A 185 -0.16 7.55 -4.37
C HIS A 185 -1.25 6.71 -3.72
N VAL A 186 -0.94 6.10 -2.58
CA VAL A 186 -1.89 5.33 -1.77
C VAL A 186 -1.88 5.88 -0.34
N ASN A 187 -2.98 6.44 0.09
CA ASN A 187 -3.13 7.06 1.41
C ASN A 187 -3.84 6.12 2.38
N PHE A 188 -3.24 5.90 3.55
CA PHE A 188 -3.73 4.98 4.57
C PHE A 188 -4.18 5.76 5.81
N PRO A 189 -5.47 5.98 6.02
CA PRO A 189 -5.99 6.52 7.26
C PRO A 189 -5.90 5.44 8.36
N LEU A 190 -4.89 5.57 9.22
CA LEU A 190 -4.59 4.60 10.27
C LEU A 190 -4.95 5.19 11.64
N ASP A 191 -5.74 4.45 12.42
CA ASP A 191 -6.10 4.79 13.79
C ASP A 191 -5.27 4.00 14.81
N LYS A 192 -5.26 4.46 16.06
CA LYS A 192 -4.65 3.74 17.18
C LYS A 192 -5.49 2.50 17.55
N PRO A 193 -4.87 1.42 18.07
CA PRO A 193 -3.43 1.24 18.30
C PRO A 193 -2.66 1.00 16.99
N LEU A 194 -1.43 1.54 16.91
CA LEU A 194 -0.56 1.45 15.72
C LEU A 194 0.42 0.29 15.80
N GLU A 195 0.68 -0.21 16.98
CA GLU A 195 1.56 -1.33 17.23
C GLU A 195 0.90 -2.61 16.72
N PRO A 196 1.66 -3.50 16.05
CA PRO A 196 1.12 -4.78 15.61
C PRO A 196 0.76 -5.64 16.81
N ILE A 197 -0.42 -6.25 16.76
CA ILE A 197 -0.86 -7.21 17.78
C ILE A 197 -0.51 -8.60 17.28
N GLU A 198 0.35 -9.30 18.01
CA GLU A 198 0.71 -10.70 17.78
C GLU A 198 -0.43 -11.62 18.26
N GLY A 199 -0.65 -12.74 17.57
CA GLY A 199 -1.64 -13.75 17.98
C GLY A 199 -2.62 -14.21 16.90
N HIS A 200 -2.30 -14.03 15.63
CA HIS A 200 -3.23 -14.27 14.51
C HIS A 200 -3.06 -15.61 13.79
N GLY A 201 -2.37 -16.59 14.33
CA GLY A 201 -2.29 -17.93 13.73
C GLY A 201 -3.66 -18.54 13.41
N ASP A 202 -4.63 -18.34 14.31
CA ASP A 202 -6.01 -18.80 14.16
C ASP A 202 -6.85 -17.93 13.21
N PHE A 203 -6.45 -16.69 13.01
CA PHE A 203 -7.21 -15.74 12.22
C PHE A 203 -7.07 -15.98 10.72
N MET A 204 -5.86 -16.30 10.25
CA MET A 204 -5.62 -16.66 8.85
C MET A 204 -6.37 -17.95 8.46
N ALA A 205 -6.54 -18.87 9.40
CA ALA A 205 -7.35 -20.08 9.21
C ALA A 205 -8.86 -19.77 9.11
N LYS A 206 -9.34 -18.75 9.83
CA LYS A 206 -10.75 -18.31 9.79
C LYS A 206 -11.08 -17.44 8.57
N HIS A 207 -10.07 -16.79 7.97
CA HIS A 207 -10.22 -15.92 6.80
C HIS A 207 -9.28 -16.36 5.67
N PRO A 208 -9.60 -17.46 4.95
CA PRO A 208 -8.75 -17.99 3.87
C PRO A 208 -8.42 -16.96 2.78
N SER A 209 -9.32 -16.01 2.53
CA SER A 209 -9.13 -14.91 1.59
C SER A 209 -8.03 -13.92 2.02
N ALA A 210 -7.66 -13.88 3.29
CA ALA A 210 -6.53 -13.11 3.77
C ALA A 210 -5.19 -13.73 3.33
N GLY A 211 -5.13 -15.07 3.21
CA GLY A 211 -3.96 -15.83 2.76
C GLY A 211 -3.99 -16.21 1.26
N ALA A 212 -5.18 -16.26 0.65
CA ALA A 212 -5.34 -16.67 -0.76
C ALA A 212 -5.04 -15.48 -1.69
N GLY A 213 -3.79 -15.36 -2.13
CA GLY A 213 -3.47 -14.51 -3.26
C GLY A 213 -4.24 -14.94 -4.51
N ARG A 214 -4.62 -14.01 -5.35
CA ARG A 214 -5.26 -14.35 -6.64
C ARG A 214 -4.27 -15.06 -7.54
N GLU A 215 -4.51 -16.34 -7.83
CA GLU A 215 -4.02 -16.99 -9.04
C GLU A 215 -4.81 -16.45 -10.25
N ARG A 216 -4.59 -15.23 -10.64
CA ARG A 216 -5.05 -14.72 -11.93
C ARG A 216 -3.91 -14.03 -12.62
N SER A 217 -3.39 -14.68 -13.65
CA SER A 217 -2.72 -13.99 -14.74
C SER A 217 -3.67 -12.89 -15.25
N ILE A 218 -3.29 -11.63 -15.06
CA ILE A 218 -3.94 -10.51 -15.76
C ILE A 218 -3.56 -10.74 -17.23
N ALA A 219 -4.45 -11.32 -18.02
CA ALA A 219 -4.31 -11.35 -19.47
C ALA A 219 -4.38 -9.91 -19.95
N VAL A 220 -3.24 -9.37 -20.35
CA VAL A 220 -3.19 -8.11 -21.10
C VAL A 220 -3.77 -8.43 -22.49
N PRO A 221 -4.85 -7.77 -22.94
CA PRO A 221 -5.37 -8.00 -24.27
C PRO A 221 -4.28 -7.61 -25.29
N GLY A 222 -3.78 -8.57 -26.07
CA GLY A 222 -2.85 -8.34 -27.17
C GLY A 222 -1.45 -8.95 -27.08
N GLY A 223 -1.12 -9.72 -26.04
CA GLY A 223 0.19 -10.35 -25.91
C GLY A 223 0.21 -11.83 -26.24
N VAL A 224 0.94 -12.22 -27.27
CA VAL A 224 1.20 -13.62 -27.65
C VAL A 224 1.91 -14.35 -26.51
N SER A 225 1.27 -15.40 -25.98
CA SER A 225 1.84 -16.31 -24.99
C SER A 225 3.08 -17.02 -25.55
N LYS A 226 4.27 -16.65 -25.10
CA LYS A 226 5.44 -17.53 -25.17
C LYS A 226 5.87 -17.91 -23.76
N LYS A 227 5.58 -19.15 -23.38
CA LYS A 227 6.21 -19.81 -22.24
C LYS A 227 7.72 -19.80 -22.46
N ARG A 228 8.45 -19.03 -21.68
CA ARG A 228 9.90 -19.18 -21.54
C ARG A 228 10.20 -19.58 -20.09
N SER A 229 10.66 -20.80 -19.92
CA SER A 229 11.34 -21.27 -18.72
C SER A 229 12.58 -20.44 -18.51
N ILE A 230 12.69 -19.75 -17.39
CA ILE A 230 13.91 -19.04 -17.00
C ILE A 230 14.70 -19.96 -16.07
N LEU A 231 15.54 -20.78 -16.69
CA LEU A 231 16.69 -21.41 -16.05
C LEU A 231 17.81 -20.39 -15.95
N SER A 232 18.32 -20.25 -14.76
CA SER A 232 19.57 -19.65 -14.27
C SER A 232 20.43 -18.88 -15.30
N ARG A 233 20.57 -17.57 -15.08
CA ARG A 233 21.80 -16.86 -15.48
C ARG A 233 22.42 -16.19 -14.26
N LYS A 234 23.64 -16.63 -13.94
CA LYS A 234 24.57 -15.94 -13.03
C LYS A 234 24.71 -14.48 -13.46
N GLY A 235 24.52 -13.56 -12.53
CA GLY A 235 24.73 -12.13 -12.77
C GLY A 235 26.21 -11.79 -12.95
N PRO A 236 26.54 -10.70 -13.65
CA PRO A 236 27.92 -10.24 -13.78
C PRO A 236 28.41 -9.62 -12.48
N GLU A 237 29.66 -9.94 -12.14
CA GLU A 237 30.41 -9.33 -11.04
C GLU A 237 30.54 -7.82 -11.24
N ILE A 238 30.11 -7.03 -10.26
CA ILE A 238 30.35 -5.59 -10.23
C ILE A 238 31.77 -5.38 -9.70
N ARG A 239 32.66 -4.93 -10.58
CA ARG A 239 33.97 -4.42 -10.16
C ARG A 239 33.78 -3.03 -9.56
N ALA A 240 34.33 -2.86 -8.34
CA ALA A 240 34.40 -1.58 -7.67
C ALA A 240 35.19 -0.55 -8.46
N TRP A 241 34.68 0.69 -8.43
CA TRP A 241 35.43 1.91 -8.70
C TRP A 241 35.42 2.74 -7.42
#